data_1dca2d3135fc5c9c3009082a288d3b9e
#
_entry.id   1dca2d3135fc5c9c3009082a288d3b9e
#
_cell.length_a   1.000
_cell.length_b   1.000
_cell.length_c   1.000
_cell.angle_alpha   90.00
_cell.angle_beta   90.00
_cell.angle_gamma   90.00
#
_symmetry.space_group_name_H-M   'P 1'
#
loop_
_entity.id
_entity.type
_entity.pdbx_description
1 polymer ?
#
loop_
_entity_poly.entity_id
_entity_poly.type
_entity_poly.pdbx_seq_one_letter_code
_entity_poly.pdbx_strand_id
1 'polypeptide(L)'
;PIFRMRWSGARFDLYSAWRLSNTMDAAFFVEFLNEALSIYPKPEIFNTDQGSQFTSTEWIDRLVELGIRISMDGKGRWMDNVFIERLWRSVKYEDIYINEYPRISDLRGGLKRWFTRYNEWRPHEALGNETPSAIYDKGNSDGTKEKAA
;
A
#
# COMPACT_ATOMS: atom_id res chain seq x y z
N PRO A 1 -9.20 2.43 -2.64
CA PRO A 1 -7.79 2.68 -2.96
C PRO A 1 -6.87 1.75 -2.19
N ILE A 2 -5.73 1.44 -2.78
CA ILE A 2 -4.63 0.70 -2.17
C ILE A 2 -3.44 1.63 -2.21
N PHE A 3 -2.74 1.79 -1.09
CA PHE A 3 -1.53 2.60 -1.03
C PHE A 3 -0.28 1.74 -1.03
N ARG A 4 0.71 2.24 -1.73
CA ARG A 4 2.07 1.78 -1.66
C ARG A 4 2.84 2.68 -0.71
N MET A 5 3.18 2.18 0.46
CA MET A 5 4.05 2.86 1.41
C MET A 5 5.46 2.29 1.32
N ARG A 6 6.46 3.17 1.26
CA ARG A 6 7.87 2.78 1.19
C ARG A 6 8.56 3.13 2.49
N TRP A 7 9.14 2.12 3.13
CA TRP A 7 9.98 2.27 4.31
C TRP A 7 11.46 2.23 3.96
N SER A 8 12.30 2.87 4.80
CA SER A 8 13.75 2.86 4.63
C SER A 8 14.29 1.43 4.58
N GLY A 9 15.11 1.14 3.56
CA GLY A 9 15.72 -0.18 3.38
C GLY A 9 14.85 -1.24 2.70
N ALA A 10 13.56 -1.03 2.57
CA ALA A 10 12.68 -1.99 1.91
C ALA A 10 12.69 -1.83 0.38
N ARG A 11 13.09 -2.88 -0.34
CA ARG A 11 13.07 -2.92 -1.82
C ARG A 11 11.77 -3.47 -2.40
N PHE A 12 10.73 -3.65 -1.60
CA PHE A 12 9.48 -4.30 -2.00
C PHE A 12 8.30 -3.64 -1.32
N ASP A 13 7.13 -3.92 -1.86
CA ASP A 13 5.88 -3.33 -1.45
C ASP A 13 5.08 -4.35 -0.63
N LEU A 14 4.90 -4.08 0.65
CA LEU A 14 3.88 -4.72 1.44
C LEU A 14 2.57 -3.95 1.21
N TYR A 15 1.54 -4.63 0.71
CA TYR A 15 0.20 -4.05 0.61
C TYR A 15 -0.52 -4.16 1.95
N SER A 16 -0.06 -3.34 2.89
CA SER A 16 -0.44 -3.40 4.29
C SER A 16 -1.76 -2.70 4.59
N ALA A 17 -2.14 -1.73 3.76
CA ALA A 17 -3.37 -0.99 3.96
C ALA A 17 -4.18 -0.88 2.67
N TRP A 18 -5.48 -1.18 2.76
CA TRP A 18 -6.45 -1.03 1.69
C TRP A 18 -7.83 -0.69 2.25
N ARG A 19 -8.61 0.07 1.51
CA ARG A 19 -9.96 0.46 1.92
C ARG A 19 -10.88 0.54 0.71
N LEU A 20 -12.13 0.10 0.88
CA LEU A 20 -13.19 0.27 -0.10
C LEU A 20 -13.93 1.56 0.16
N SER A 21 -14.11 2.38 -0.87
CA SER A 21 -14.95 3.57 -0.83
C SER A 21 -15.61 3.78 -2.19
N ASN A 22 -16.78 4.38 -2.16
CA ASN A 22 -17.46 4.93 -3.32
C ASN A 22 -17.17 6.43 -3.52
N THR A 23 -16.50 7.07 -2.56
CA THR A 23 -15.97 8.43 -2.66
C THR A 23 -14.45 8.40 -2.73
N MET A 24 -13.86 9.37 -3.42
CA MET A 24 -12.42 9.53 -3.56
C MET A 24 -12.02 10.97 -3.22
N ASP A 25 -12.55 11.50 -2.12
CA ASP A 25 -12.21 12.83 -1.63
C ASP A 25 -10.92 12.83 -0.78
N ALA A 26 -10.33 14.00 -0.58
CA ALA A 26 -9.09 14.14 0.16
C ALA A 26 -9.22 13.71 1.64
N ALA A 27 -10.36 14.03 2.27
CA ALA A 27 -10.62 13.67 3.65
C ALA A 27 -10.59 12.16 3.87
N PHE A 28 -11.19 11.39 2.95
CA PHE A 28 -11.12 9.94 2.99
C PHE A 28 -9.67 9.41 2.95
N PHE A 29 -8.81 10.01 2.13
CA PHE A 29 -7.41 9.59 2.02
C PHE A 29 -6.60 9.96 3.27
N VAL A 30 -6.88 11.12 3.88
CA VAL A 30 -6.25 11.53 5.15
C VAL A 30 -6.65 10.60 6.29
N GLU A 31 -7.93 10.25 6.41
CA GLU A 31 -8.39 9.25 7.40
C GLU A 31 -7.72 7.90 7.20
N PHE A 32 -7.65 7.44 5.95
CA PHE A 32 -7.02 6.17 5.63
C PHE A 32 -5.50 6.16 5.93
N LEU A 33 -4.81 7.28 5.67
CA LEU A 33 -3.41 7.45 6.07
C LEU A 33 -3.23 7.36 7.57
N ASN A 34 -4.06 8.06 8.34
CA ASN A 34 -4.01 8.02 9.81
C ASN A 34 -4.29 6.62 10.36
N GLU A 35 -5.25 5.89 9.80
CA GLU A 35 -5.52 4.49 10.15
C GLU A 35 -4.29 3.60 9.87
N ALA A 36 -3.68 3.73 8.70
CA ALA A 36 -2.49 2.97 8.35
C ALA A 36 -1.31 3.27 9.29
N LEU A 37 -1.09 4.54 9.65
CA LEU A 37 -0.04 4.95 10.57
C LEU A 37 -0.28 4.55 12.04
N SER A 38 -1.50 4.19 12.40
CA SER A 38 -1.79 3.62 13.73
C SER A 38 -1.33 2.17 13.86
N ILE A 39 -1.16 1.48 12.73
CA ILE A 39 -0.80 0.06 12.68
C ILE A 39 0.67 -0.13 12.27
N TYR A 40 1.13 0.70 11.34
CA TYR A 40 2.46 0.59 10.73
C TYR A 40 3.34 1.78 11.08
N PRO A 41 4.65 1.61 11.17
CA PRO A 41 5.57 2.73 11.37
C PRO A 41 5.46 3.74 10.23
N LYS A 42 5.80 4.99 10.53
CA LYS A 42 5.77 6.08 9.56
C LYS A 42 6.72 5.81 8.38
N PRO A 43 6.26 5.89 7.12
CA PRO A 43 7.12 5.75 5.96
C PRO A 43 7.98 7.00 5.77
N GLU A 44 9.13 6.87 5.12
CA GLU A 44 9.96 8.02 4.73
C GLU A 44 9.40 8.74 3.51
N ILE A 45 8.86 7.98 2.58
CA ILE A 45 8.37 8.49 1.29
C ILE A 45 6.99 7.91 1.02
N PHE A 46 6.06 8.76 0.62
CA PHE A 46 4.75 8.37 0.15
C PHE A 46 4.66 8.61 -1.36
N ASN A 47 4.41 7.55 -2.12
CA ASN A 47 4.22 7.63 -3.56
C ASN A 47 2.73 7.73 -3.89
N THR A 48 2.37 8.72 -4.71
CA THR A 48 1.02 8.89 -5.27
C THR A 48 1.10 9.13 -6.77
N ASP A 49 -0.01 8.90 -7.46
CA ASP A 49 -0.22 9.45 -8.79
C ASP A 49 -0.57 10.95 -8.72
N GLN A 50 -0.83 11.58 -9.86
CA GLN A 50 -1.23 12.98 -9.96
C GLN A 50 -2.75 13.18 -9.86
N GLY A 51 -3.47 12.29 -9.18
CA GLY A 51 -4.89 12.43 -8.93
C GLY A 51 -5.21 13.71 -8.14
N SER A 52 -6.34 14.36 -8.45
CA SER A 52 -6.74 15.63 -7.82
C SER A 52 -6.80 15.55 -6.28
N GLN A 53 -7.15 14.40 -5.74
CA GLN A 53 -7.19 14.13 -4.31
C GLN A 53 -5.81 14.20 -3.65
N PHE A 54 -4.74 13.86 -4.37
CA PHE A 54 -3.36 13.86 -3.86
C PHE A 54 -2.63 15.21 -4.08
N THR A 55 -3.22 16.10 -4.87
CA THR A 55 -2.76 17.48 -5.05
C THR A 55 -3.52 18.47 -4.16
N SER A 56 -4.50 17.99 -3.37
CA SER A 56 -5.24 18.83 -2.43
C SER A 56 -4.35 19.34 -1.29
N THR A 57 -4.61 20.56 -0.84
CA THR A 57 -3.88 21.18 0.28
C THR A 57 -3.96 20.32 1.53
N GLU A 58 -5.15 19.82 1.85
CA GLU A 58 -5.40 18.97 3.03
C GLU A 58 -4.51 17.73 3.06
N TRP A 59 -4.35 17.05 1.93
CA TRP A 59 -3.49 15.87 1.81
C TRP A 59 -2.00 16.23 1.95
N ILE A 60 -1.57 17.26 1.23
CA ILE A 60 -0.17 17.71 1.24
C ILE A 60 0.22 18.18 2.64
N ASP A 61 -0.58 19.03 3.28
CA ASP A 61 -0.32 19.56 4.61
C ASP A 61 -0.21 18.43 5.64
N ARG A 62 -1.06 17.41 5.54
CA ARG A 62 -1.00 16.26 6.44
C ARG A 62 0.31 15.47 6.31
N LEU A 63 0.79 15.24 5.10
CA LEU A 63 2.07 14.56 4.88
C LEU A 63 3.26 15.40 5.34
N VAL A 64 3.23 16.70 5.10
CA VAL A 64 4.24 17.65 5.57
C VAL A 64 4.29 17.70 7.10
N GLU A 65 3.14 17.80 7.76
CA GLU A 65 3.03 17.76 9.23
C GLU A 65 3.63 16.48 9.82
N LEU A 66 3.42 15.36 9.16
CA LEU A 66 3.99 14.07 9.54
C LEU A 66 5.48 13.94 9.18
N GLY A 67 6.06 14.88 8.45
CA GLY A 67 7.44 14.80 7.96
C GLY A 67 7.64 13.66 6.95
N ILE A 68 6.62 13.32 6.18
CA ILE A 68 6.68 12.29 5.14
C ILE A 68 6.98 12.97 3.81
N ARG A 69 8.01 12.53 3.10
CA ARG A 69 8.33 13.04 1.77
C ARG A 69 7.31 12.56 0.75
N ILE A 70 6.84 13.47 -0.09
CA ILE A 70 5.89 13.18 -1.16
C ILE A 70 6.68 12.91 -2.43
N SER A 71 6.41 11.77 -3.07
CA SER A 71 6.88 11.46 -4.42
C SER A 71 5.67 11.31 -5.31
N MET A 72 5.49 12.27 -6.22
CA MET A 72 4.46 12.18 -7.28
C MET A 72 5.10 11.63 -8.54
N ASP A 73 4.41 10.72 -9.22
CA ASP A 73 4.87 10.16 -10.48
C ASP A 73 4.94 11.27 -11.54
N GLY A 74 6.17 11.69 -11.84
CA GLY A 74 6.45 12.60 -12.96
C GLY A 74 6.60 11.83 -14.27
N LYS A 75 6.66 12.57 -15.41
CA LYS A 75 6.99 12.01 -16.73
C LYS A 75 8.26 11.15 -16.64
N GLY A 76 8.13 9.81 -16.81
CA GLY A 76 9.24 8.85 -16.82
C GLY A 76 9.26 7.84 -15.68
N ARG A 77 8.42 7.95 -14.67
CA ARG A 77 8.32 6.98 -13.53
C ARG A 77 7.14 6.02 -13.65
N TRP A 78 6.74 5.66 -14.86
CA TRP A 78 5.68 4.70 -15.15
C TRP A 78 5.90 3.33 -14.49
N MET A 79 7.13 2.97 -14.17
CA MET A 79 7.45 1.67 -13.53
C MET A 79 6.86 1.54 -12.13
N ASP A 80 6.71 2.63 -11.38
CA ASP A 80 6.17 2.56 -10.03
C ASP A 80 4.67 2.24 -10.03
N ASN A 81 3.92 2.69 -11.04
CA ASN A 81 2.49 2.39 -11.20
C ASN A 81 2.23 0.97 -11.74
N VAL A 82 3.17 0.40 -12.53
CA VAL A 82 3.01 -0.96 -13.08
C VAL A 82 2.79 -2.02 -12.00
N PHE A 83 3.41 -1.88 -10.82
CA PHE A 83 3.21 -2.83 -9.73
C PHE A 83 1.80 -2.76 -9.14
N ILE A 84 1.26 -1.55 -8.96
CA ILE A 84 -0.11 -1.35 -8.47
C ILE A 84 -1.12 -1.85 -9.51
N GLU A 85 -0.91 -1.55 -10.79
CA GLU A 85 -1.76 -2.03 -11.88
C GLU A 85 -1.77 -3.56 -11.98
N ARG A 86 -0.61 -4.21 -11.86
CA ARG A 86 -0.51 -5.67 -11.81
C ARG A 86 -1.24 -6.25 -10.61
N LEU A 87 -1.09 -5.64 -9.43
CA LEU A 87 -1.81 -6.06 -8.24
C LEU A 87 -3.32 -5.97 -8.45
N TRP A 88 -3.82 -4.85 -8.96
CA TRP A 88 -5.24 -4.67 -9.28
C TRP A 88 -5.75 -5.70 -10.29
N ARG A 89 -4.93 -6.00 -11.30
CA ARG A 89 -5.25 -7.06 -12.25
C ARG A 89 -5.38 -8.40 -11.54
N SER A 90 -4.42 -8.77 -10.70
CA SER A 90 -4.47 -10.02 -9.93
C SER A 90 -5.70 -10.08 -9.04
N VAL A 91 -5.99 -9.03 -8.26
CA VAL A 91 -7.19 -8.95 -7.41
C VAL A 91 -8.46 -9.16 -8.22
N LYS A 92 -8.59 -8.48 -9.36
CA LYS A 92 -9.81 -8.58 -10.21
C LYS A 92 -10.00 -9.99 -10.76
N TYR A 93 -8.94 -10.57 -11.32
CA TYR A 93 -9.04 -11.85 -12.02
C TYR A 93 -8.99 -13.06 -11.09
N GLU A 94 -8.31 -12.95 -9.95
CA GLU A 94 -8.16 -14.06 -9.00
C GLU A 94 -9.27 -14.08 -7.93
N ASP A 95 -9.99 -12.98 -7.72
CA ASP A 95 -11.00 -12.90 -6.66
C ASP A 95 -12.30 -12.24 -7.12
N ILE A 96 -12.30 -10.98 -7.54
CA ILE A 96 -13.53 -10.20 -7.75
C ILE A 96 -14.42 -10.79 -8.85
N TYR A 97 -13.83 -11.12 -10.02
CA TYR A 97 -14.59 -11.63 -11.16
C TYR A 97 -15.01 -13.10 -11.01
N ILE A 98 -14.31 -13.85 -10.14
CA ILE A 98 -14.64 -15.26 -9.90
C ILE A 98 -15.79 -15.39 -8.90
N ASN A 99 -15.83 -14.54 -7.87
CA ASN A 99 -16.75 -14.70 -6.74
C ASN A 99 -18.04 -13.89 -6.88
N GLU A 100 -18.10 -12.91 -7.80
CA GLU A 100 -19.32 -12.10 -8.08
C GLU A 100 -20.04 -11.64 -6.80
N TYR A 101 -19.35 -10.89 -5.94
CA TYR A 101 -19.83 -10.50 -4.63
C TYR A 101 -21.15 -9.69 -4.67
N PRO A 102 -22.27 -10.20 -4.10
CA PRO A 102 -23.55 -9.51 -4.16
C PRO A 102 -23.64 -8.28 -3.24
N ARG A 103 -22.78 -8.20 -2.22
CA ARG A 103 -22.75 -7.08 -1.25
C ARG A 103 -21.33 -6.58 -1.05
N ILE A 104 -21.22 -5.30 -0.67
CA ILE A 104 -19.94 -4.66 -0.34
C ILE A 104 -19.26 -5.34 0.87
N SER A 105 -20.04 -5.82 1.85
CA SER A 105 -19.53 -6.57 3.00
C SER A 105 -18.84 -7.87 2.58
N ASP A 106 -19.43 -8.57 1.61
CA ASP A 106 -18.90 -9.83 1.11
C ASP A 106 -17.62 -9.60 0.29
N LEU A 107 -17.61 -8.54 -0.54
CA LEU A 107 -16.43 -8.08 -1.25
C LEU A 107 -15.30 -7.69 -0.28
N ARG A 108 -15.62 -6.98 0.81
CA ARG A 108 -14.64 -6.62 1.83
C ARG A 108 -14.02 -7.86 2.47
N GLY A 109 -14.84 -8.85 2.82
CA GLY A 109 -14.40 -10.14 3.36
C GLY A 109 -13.52 -10.91 2.38
N GLY A 110 -13.90 -10.95 1.10
CA GLY A 110 -13.12 -11.55 0.02
C GLY A 110 -11.76 -10.90 -0.15
N LEU A 111 -11.72 -9.59 -0.28
CA LEU A 111 -10.47 -8.84 -0.42
C LEU A 111 -9.55 -9.02 0.80
N LYS A 112 -10.10 -9.06 2.02
CA LYS A 112 -9.31 -9.33 3.21
C LYS A 112 -8.61 -10.69 3.12
N ARG A 113 -9.33 -11.74 2.76
CA ARG A 113 -8.74 -13.08 2.56
C ARG A 113 -7.70 -13.09 1.44
N TRP A 114 -8.00 -12.41 0.32
CA TRP A 114 -7.08 -12.34 -0.82
C TRP A 114 -5.76 -11.63 -0.44
N PHE A 115 -5.81 -10.46 0.24
CA PHE A 115 -4.62 -9.73 0.67
C PHE A 115 -3.83 -10.49 1.74
N THR A 116 -4.50 -11.16 2.69
CA THR A 116 -3.81 -12.05 3.65
C THR A 116 -3.04 -13.13 2.91
N ARG A 117 -3.70 -13.82 1.96
CA ARG A 117 -3.04 -14.86 1.16
C ARG A 117 -1.89 -14.30 0.31
N TYR A 118 -2.06 -13.14 -0.29
CA TYR A 118 -1.03 -12.48 -1.09
C TYR A 118 0.21 -12.13 -0.26
N ASN A 119 0.02 -11.56 0.91
CA ASN A 119 1.12 -11.10 1.77
C ASN A 119 1.80 -12.22 2.54
N GLU A 120 1.06 -13.21 3.03
CA GLU A 120 1.55 -14.18 4.00
C GLU A 120 1.87 -15.56 3.39
N TRP A 121 1.23 -15.89 2.26
CA TRP A 121 1.30 -17.24 1.71
C TRP A 121 1.82 -17.31 0.28
N ARG A 122 1.72 -16.22 -0.49
CA ARG A 122 2.13 -16.21 -1.89
C ARG A 122 3.63 -15.92 -2.01
N PRO A 123 4.46 -16.88 -2.49
CA PRO A 123 5.85 -16.61 -2.77
C PRO A 123 5.99 -15.78 -4.05
N HIS A 124 6.95 -14.86 -4.05
CA HIS A 124 7.24 -14.00 -5.20
C HIS A 124 8.66 -14.21 -5.69
N GLU A 125 8.83 -14.53 -6.97
CA GLU A 125 10.15 -14.73 -7.59
C GLU A 125 11.05 -13.51 -7.40
N ALA A 126 10.51 -12.30 -7.57
CA ALA A 126 11.24 -11.06 -7.36
C ALA A 126 11.71 -10.84 -5.90
N LEU A 127 11.20 -11.61 -4.95
CA LEU A 127 11.56 -11.63 -3.53
C LEU A 127 12.38 -12.88 -3.16
N GLY A 128 12.96 -13.55 -4.14
CA GLY A 128 13.68 -14.81 -3.90
C GLY A 128 12.76 -15.96 -3.45
N ASN A 129 11.52 -15.98 -3.93
CA ASN A 129 10.46 -16.92 -3.56
C ASN A 129 10.00 -16.80 -2.09
N GLU A 130 10.24 -15.65 -1.46
CA GLU A 130 9.68 -15.35 -0.15
C GLU A 130 8.35 -14.60 -0.27
N THR A 131 7.61 -14.54 0.85
CA THR A 131 6.37 -13.78 0.92
C THR A 131 6.66 -12.31 1.27
N PRO A 132 5.79 -11.36 0.88
CA PRO A 132 5.94 -9.96 1.26
C PRO A 132 6.07 -9.74 2.77
N SER A 133 5.27 -10.44 3.59
CA SER A 133 5.35 -10.35 5.06
C SER A 133 6.68 -10.83 5.61
N ALA A 134 7.21 -11.95 5.13
CA ALA A 134 8.49 -12.48 5.59
C ALA A 134 9.66 -11.51 5.34
N ILE A 135 9.65 -10.85 4.19
CA ILE A 135 10.67 -9.86 3.87
C ILE A 135 10.50 -8.58 4.72
N TYR A 136 9.26 -8.14 4.93
CA TYR A 136 8.98 -6.98 5.77
C TYR A 136 9.48 -7.18 7.20
N ASP A 137 9.23 -8.34 7.79
CA ASP A 137 9.67 -8.68 9.15
C ASP A 137 11.20 -8.74 9.25
N LYS A 138 11.89 -9.28 8.24
CA LYS A 138 13.36 -9.26 8.18
C LYS A 138 13.91 -7.85 8.14
N GLY A 139 13.35 -6.97 7.31
CA GLY A 139 13.78 -5.58 7.20
C GLY A 139 13.60 -4.78 8.50
N ASN A 140 12.53 -5.02 9.24
CA ASN A 140 12.29 -4.40 10.53
C ASN A 140 13.22 -4.92 11.63
N SER A 141 13.59 -6.20 11.59
CA SER A 141 14.50 -6.81 12.55
C SER A 141 15.94 -6.29 12.40
N ASP A 142 16.39 -6.02 11.19
CA ASP A 142 17.73 -5.48 10.91
C ASP A 142 17.82 -3.98 11.24
N GLY A 143 16.77 -3.19 10.96
CA GLY A 143 16.71 -1.76 11.32
C GLY A 143 16.69 -1.49 12.83
N THR A 144 16.30 -2.46 13.64
CA THR A 144 16.35 -2.36 15.11
C THR A 144 17.75 -2.57 15.66
N LYS A 145 18.59 -3.33 14.95
CA LYS A 145 19.99 -3.57 15.34
C LYS A 145 20.91 -2.41 15.02
N GLU A 146 20.65 -1.67 13.95
CA GLU A 146 21.46 -0.50 13.56
C GLU A 146 21.25 0.73 14.45
N LYS A 147 20.09 0.84 15.12
CA LYS A 147 19.81 1.93 16.08
C LYS A 147 20.31 1.67 17.50
N ALA A 148 20.84 0.48 17.78
CA ALA A 148 21.36 0.07 19.10
C ALA A 148 22.89 0.00 19.18
N ALA A 149 23.58 0.40 18.12
CA ALA A 149 25.05 0.52 18.04
C ALA A 149 25.47 1.99 17.88
#